data_b3cf7f7657b14960a312a4c675326975
#
_entry.id   b3cf7f7657b14960a312a4c675326975
#
_cell.length_a   1.000
_cell.length_b   1.000
_cell.length_c   1.000
_cell.angle_alpha   90.00
_cell.angle_beta   90.00
_cell.angle_gamma   90.00
#
_symmetry.space_group_name_H-M   'P 1'
#
loop_
_entity.id
_entity.type
_entity.pdbx_description
1 polymer ?
#
loop_
_entity_poly.entity_id
_entity_poly.type
_entity_poly.pdbx_seq_one_letter_code
_entity_poly.pdbx_strand_id
1 'polypeptide(L)'
;MNYLNNKYDIIVVGAGHAGCEAAISCAKLGAKVLLSTLNVEHIALMPCNPAVGGPAKSTLVREIDALGGVMGEAADATYIQMKMLNSSKGPAVRALRAQSDKRQYMDYMRNIIEKNENIYLRQACITDLLVENDRVVGAVDEFGIEYSAGAVVLTTGTSLNGRIFVGLRSYSAGRMGEKAAYGLSESLVKHGINIKKLKTGTPPRVDKRTIDYSKMTIQPGDETLHFYSFRPDRPVRKQYPCYLTRTNEETHNIIKANLDKSPMXXXXXXXIQGVGPRYCPSIEDKVVRFSENPSHHIFIEPEGLGTYEVYIQGFSSSLPADVQVKMLRTLPGLENAHVIKPAYAVEYDYVPAVQTTHSLMSKKIKGLFFGGQINGTSGYEEAAAQGLIAGINAYNYLNNSELLELSRSSSYIGTLIDDLVTKDIQDPYRMLTSRSEYRLLLRQDNADARLTPIGKKVGLIDDAQYKVFTDKQEAIEREMLRIKDAKISATDEVNSVLAKVGQNIDRGIKIAELLKRPDIDYNIIKEIDEETKNLDIPFDVAEQVEILTKYDGYLKRQEQQVKEAGKLDKFKIPDDIDYSKIEHISSETKDKLSKIRPKTLAQASRIGGVKPADISILMVMLERHQVAKL
;
A
#
# COMPACT_ATOMS: atom_id res chain seq x y z
N MET A 1 -11.46 30.81 23.30
CA MET A 1 -11.71 29.74 22.29
C MET A 1 -13.21 29.63 22.07
N ASN A 2 -13.63 29.64 20.82
CA ASN A 2 -15.04 29.56 20.48
C ASN A 2 -15.43 28.10 20.19
N TYR A 3 -15.99 27.43 21.17
CA TYR A 3 -16.38 26.01 21.03
C TYR A 3 -17.50 25.81 20.03
N LEU A 4 -18.24 26.86 19.73
CA LEU A 4 -19.36 26.75 18.80
C LEU A 4 -18.94 27.00 17.36
N ASN A 5 -17.69 27.42 17.15
CA ASN A 5 -17.19 27.67 15.81
C ASN A 5 -16.60 26.37 15.25
N ASN A 6 -17.42 25.60 14.55
CA ASN A 6 -17.03 24.30 13.97
C ASN A 6 -16.58 24.48 12.51
N LYS A 7 -15.66 25.41 12.30
CA LYS A 7 -15.12 25.70 10.96
C LYS A 7 -13.72 25.11 10.84
N TYR A 8 -13.54 24.33 9.80
CA TYR A 8 -12.25 23.69 9.48
C TYR A 8 -11.97 23.91 8.00
N ASP A 9 -10.73 23.74 7.61
CA ASP A 9 -10.40 23.74 6.20
C ASP A 9 -10.75 22.39 5.58
N ILE A 10 -10.40 21.31 6.27
CA ILE A 10 -10.55 19.95 5.78
C ILE A 10 -11.06 19.06 6.90
N ILE A 11 -12.03 18.19 6.58
CA ILE A 11 -12.48 17.13 7.49
C ILE A 11 -11.96 15.81 6.94
N VAL A 12 -11.28 15.02 7.79
CA VAL A 12 -10.85 13.67 7.46
C VAL A 12 -11.69 12.71 8.31
N VAL A 13 -12.40 11.80 7.66
CA VAL A 13 -13.32 10.87 8.32
C VAL A 13 -12.67 9.50 8.40
N GLY A 14 -12.33 9.07 9.60
CA GLY A 14 -11.65 7.81 9.84
C GLY A 14 -10.16 8.01 10.09
N ALA A 15 -9.64 7.38 11.15
CA ALA A 15 -8.25 7.56 11.56
C ALA A 15 -7.46 6.25 11.48
N GLY A 16 -7.71 5.45 10.44
CA GLY A 16 -6.85 4.33 10.09
C GLY A 16 -5.62 4.83 9.33
N HIS A 17 -4.96 3.95 8.62
CA HIS A 17 -3.71 4.32 7.94
C HIS A 17 -3.93 5.42 6.91
N ALA A 18 -5.01 5.35 6.15
CA ALA A 18 -5.32 6.38 5.16
C ALA A 18 -5.64 7.71 5.83
N GLY A 19 -6.50 7.68 6.85
CA GLY A 19 -6.90 8.91 7.52
C GLY A 19 -5.75 9.60 8.23
N CYS A 20 -4.85 8.84 8.82
CA CYS A 20 -3.66 9.41 9.47
C CYS A 20 -2.78 10.14 8.46
N GLU A 21 -2.48 9.51 7.34
CA GLU A 21 -1.64 10.15 6.32
C GLU A 21 -2.32 11.38 5.75
N ALA A 22 -3.63 11.32 5.51
CA ALA A 22 -4.35 12.47 4.98
C ALA A 22 -4.34 13.64 5.96
N ALA A 23 -4.66 13.38 7.23
CA ALA A 23 -4.74 14.45 8.23
C ALA A 23 -3.37 15.07 8.48
N ILE A 24 -2.34 14.24 8.62
CA ILE A 24 -0.99 14.73 8.92
C ILE A 24 -0.46 15.55 7.74
N SER A 25 -0.65 15.09 6.49
CA SER A 25 -0.17 15.84 5.34
C SER A 25 -0.87 17.18 5.19
N CYS A 26 -2.20 17.20 5.32
CA CYS A 26 -2.95 18.46 5.25
C CYS A 26 -2.48 19.45 6.32
N ALA A 27 -2.31 18.95 7.54
CA ALA A 27 -1.94 19.81 8.67
C ALA A 27 -0.51 20.34 8.52
N LYS A 28 0.40 19.50 8.03
CA LYS A 28 1.78 19.96 7.76
C LYS A 28 1.80 21.06 6.72
N LEU A 29 0.88 21.00 5.75
CA LEU A 29 0.79 22.02 4.70
C LEU A 29 0.13 23.31 5.19
N GLY A 30 -0.47 23.29 6.39
CA GLY A 30 -1.01 24.48 7.00
C GLY A 30 -2.54 24.52 7.14
N ALA A 31 -3.22 23.46 6.73
CA ALA A 31 -4.69 23.41 6.86
C ALA A 31 -5.10 23.14 8.29
N LYS A 32 -6.24 23.71 8.69
CA LYS A 32 -6.91 23.36 9.94
C LYS A 32 -7.77 22.13 9.67
N VAL A 33 -7.47 21.03 10.34
CA VAL A 33 -8.02 19.71 10.02
C VAL A 33 -8.84 19.19 11.20
N LEU A 34 -10.07 18.74 10.92
CA LEU A 34 -10.84 17.93 11.87
C LEU A 34 -10.61 16.46 11.48
N LEU A 35 -10.06 15.69 12.40
CA LEU A 35 -9.91 14.24 12.21
C LEU A 35 -10.94 13.54 13.06
N SER A 36 -11.95 12.97 12.42
CA SER A 36 -13.04 12.27 13.08
C SER A 36 -12.78 10.77 13.07
N THR A 37 -12.95 10.13 14.21
CA THR A 37 -12.74 8.68 14.34
C THR A 37 -13.84 8.08 15.21
N LEU A 38 -14.16 6.82 14.96
CA LEU A 38 -15.14 6.09 15.79
C LEU A 38 -14.60 5.81 17.18
N ASN A 39 -13.28 5.71 17.32
CA ASN A 39 -12.66 5.38 18.61
C ASN A 39 -11.24 5.93 18.64
N VAL A 40 -10.98 6.92 19.50
CA VAL A 40 -9.64 7.51 19.58
C VAL A 40 -8.59 6.52 20.09
N GLU A 41 -9.00 5.43 20.73
CA GLU A 41 -8.08 4.40 21.18
C GLU A 41 -7.59 3.51 20.03
N HIS A 42 -8.19 3.62 18.85
CA HIS A 42 -7.89 2.76 17.70
C HIS A 42 -7.26 3.52 16.53
N ILE A 43 -6.67 4.67 16.77
CA ILE A 43 -5.97 5.42 15.71
C ILE A 43 -4.81 4.56 15.18
N ALA A 44 -4.76 4.39 13.86
CA ALA A 44 -3.74 3.61 13.17
C ALA A 44 -3.68 2.16 13.63
N LEU A 45 -4.82 1.60 14.04
CA LEU A 45 -4.89 0.20 14.43
C LEU A 45 -4.56 -0.70 13.24
N MET A 46 -3.84 -1.77 13.52
CA MET A 46 -3.62 -2.86 12.57
C MET A 46 -4.58 -3.99 12.93
N PRO A 47 -5.78 -4.01 12.36
CA PRO A 47 -6.79 -4.99 12.77
C PRO A 47 -6.54 -6.38 12.22
N CYS A 48 -5.62 -6.51 11.30
CA CYS A 48 -5.21 -7.78 10.72
C CYS A 48 -3.73 -7.99 11.06
N ASN A 49 -2.92 -8.30 10.09
CA ASN A 49 -1.49 -8.59 10.20
C ASN A 49 -0.74 -7.46 10.93
N PRO A 50 -0.04 -7.72 12.05
CA PRO A 50 0.75 -6.68 12.72
C PRO A 50 2.11 -6.50 12.04
N ALA A 51 2.08 -6.10 10.78
CA ALA A 51 3.28 -5.98 9.97
C ALA A 51 3.09 -4.91 8.90
N VAL A 52 4.22 -4.33 8.47
CA VAL A 52 4.26 -3.35 7.39
C VAL A 52 5.26 -3.86 6.35
N GLY A 53 4.85 -3.87 5.07
CA GLY A 53 5.73 -4.18 3.97
C GLY A 53 5.52 -5.54 3.35
N GLY A 54 6.60 -6.06 2.76
CA GLY A 54 6.55 -7.26 1.94
C GLY A 54 6.58 -6.90 0.47
N PRO A 55 6.52 -7.90 -0.43
CA PRO A 55 6.65 -7.63 -1.87
C PRO A 55 5.62 -6.61 -2.35
N ALA A 56 6.09 -5.65 -3.13
CA ALA A 56 5.35 -4.50 -3.64
C ALA A 56 4.94 -3.52 -2.54
N LYS A 57 4.55 -4.01 -1.37
CA LYS A 57 4.14 -3.15 -0.24
C LYS A 57 5.31 -2.30 0.25
N SER A 58 6.50 -2.89 0.30
CA SER A 58 7.72 -2.20 0.71
C SER A 58 7.95 -0.97 -0.17
N THR A 59 7.75 -1.10 -1.48
CA THR A 59 7.92 0.01 -2.40
C THR A 59 6.92 1.13 -2.08
N LEU A 60 5.66 0.77 -1.79
CA LEU A 60 4.67 1.76 -1.40
C LEU A 60 5.09 2.52 -0.15
N VAL A 61 5.60 1.82 0.87
CA VAL A 61 6.02 2.47 2.13
C VAL A 61 7.18 3.42 1.87
N ARG A 62 8.16 2.97 1.09
CA ARG A 62 9.31 3.82 0.75
C ARG A 62 8.89 5.04 -0.04
N GLU A 63 7.91 4.88 -0.93
CA GLU A 63 7.37 6.00 -1.70
C GLU A 63 6.61 6.99 -0.81
N ILE A 64 5.83 6.46 0.14
CA ILE A 64 5.14 7.31 1.11
C ILE A 64 6.16 8.17 1.88
N ASP A 65 7.23 7.54 2.35
CA ASP A 65 8.28 8.25 3.08
C ASP A 65 8.98 9.29 2.19
N ALA A 66 9.27 8.92 0.96
CA ALA A 66 9.95 9.81 0.01
C ALA A 66 9.15 11.07 -0.27
N LEU A 67 7.81 10.96 -0.26
CA LEU A 67 6.93 12.12 -0.46
C LEU A 67 6.73 12.95 0.80
N GLY A 68 7.11 12.43 1.97
CA GLY A 68 6.93 13.15 3.22
C GLY A 68 5.86 12.59 4.13
N GLY A 69 5.33 11.39 3.82
CA GLY A 69 4.41 10.70 4.72
C GLY A 69 5.11 10.09 5.91
N VAL A 70 4.36 9.45 6.81
CA VAL A 70 4.88 9.04 8.11
C VAL A 70 4.89 7.53 8.36
N MET A 71 4.29 6.71 7.51
CA MET A 71 4.22 5.27 7.76
C MET A 71 5.61 4.64 7.91
N GLY A 72 6.57 5.04 7.08
CA GLY A 72 7.92 4.49 7.14
C GLY A 72 8.61 4.75 8.46
N GLU A 73 8.55 6.00 8.92
CA GLU A 73 9.19 6.32 10.20
C GLU A 73 8.49 5.63 11.37
N ALA A 74 7.17 5.50 11.30
CA ALA A 74 6.43 4.80 12.36
C ALA A 74 6.82 3.32 12.41
N ALA A 75 6.94 2.68 11.25
CA ALA A 75 7.36 1.28 11.18
C ALA A 75 8.79 1.11 11.71
N ASP A 76 9.69 2.01 11.34
CA ASP A 76 11.09 1.97 11.80
C ASP A 76 11.18 2.13 13.32
N ALA A 77 10.28 2.92 13.92
CA ALA A 77 10.32 3.23 15.35
C ALA A 77 9.74 2.11 16.21
N THR A 78 8.98 1.19 15.64
CA THR A 78 8.16 0.26 16.44
C THR A 78 8.26 -1.20 16.02
N TYR A 79 9.24 -1.55 15.20
CA TYR A 79 9.35 -2.93 14.73
C TYR A 79 9.77 -3.89 15.86
N ILE A 80 9.25 -5.10 15.77
CA ILE A 80 9.70 -6.24 16.58
C ILE A 80 10.81 -6.97 15.84
N GLN A 81 10.73 -6.96 14.50
CA GLN A 81 11.65 -7.66 13.62
C GLN A 81 11.67 -6.98 12.26
N MET A 82 12.86 -6.86 11.66
CA MET A 82 13.03 -6.38 10.29
C MET A 82 13.63 -7.48 9.44
N LYS A 83 13.14 -7.65 8.22
CA LYS A 83 13.64 -8.67 7.33
C LYS A 83 13.57 -8.19 5.88
N MET A 84 14.67 -8.39 5.14
CA MET A 84 14.69 -8.13 3.70
C MET A 84 14.33 -9.42 2.99
N LEU A 85 13.16 -9.43 2.35
CA LEU A 85 12.68 -10.58 1.59
C LEU A 85 13.30 -10.56 0.21
N ASN A 86 13.48 -11.75 -0.38
CA ASN A 86 13.99 -11.91 -1.74
C ASN A 86 15.38 -11.28 -1.90
N SER A 87 16.21 -11.30 -0.86
CA SER A 87 17.53 -10.66 -0.88
C SER A 87 18.47 -11.31 -1.89
N SER A 88 18.27 -12.61 -2.18
CA SER A 88 19.08 -13.32 -3.17
C SER A 88 18.57 -13.14 -4.60
N LYS A 89 17.44 -12.50 -4.78
CA LYS A 89 16.87 -12.22 -6.10
C LYS A 89 17.26 -10.82 -6.54
N GLY A 90 16.92 -10.44 -7.75
CA GLY A 90 17.27 -9.14 -8.28
C GLY A 90 16.62 -7.97 -7.55
N PRO A 91 17.13 -6.76 -7.76
CA PRO A 91 16.65 -5.59 -7.00
C PRO A 91 15.19 -5.25 -7.23
N ALA A 92 14.63 -5.66 -8.38
CA ALA A 92 13.23 -5.36 -8.70
C ALA A 92 12.23 -5.99 -7.74
N VAL A 93 12.63 -7.07 -7.04
CA VAL A 93 11.71 -7.80 -6.16
C VAL A 93 12.14 -7.84 -4.70
N ARG A 94 13.27 -7.22 -4.35
CA ARG A 94 13.67 -7.10 -2.95
C ARG A 94 12.62 -6.30 -2.20
N ALA A 95 12.29 -6.74 -0.99
CA ALA A 95 11.21 -6.11 -0.24
C ALA A 95 11.47 -6.20 1.26
N LEU A 96 11.39 -5.06 1.92
CA LEU A 96 11.54 -4.98 3.37
C LEU A 96 10.22 -5.31 4.04
N ARG A 97 10.27 -6.01 5.17
CA ARG A 97 9.10 -6.30 5.98
C ARG A 97 9.42 -6.04 7.43
N ALA A 98 8.56 -5.26 8.09
CA ALA A 98 8.67 -4.97 9.52
C ALA A 98 7.52 -5.66 10.24
N GLN A 99 7.85 -6.63 11.11
CA GLN A 99 6.87 -7.11 12.08
C GLN A 99 6.75 -6.01 13.12
N SER A 100 5.54 -5.54 13.38
CA SER A 100 5.32 -4.33 14.17
C SER A 100 4.77 -4.65 15.55
N ASP A 101 5.14 -3.84 16.54
CA ASP A 101 4.43 -3.82 17.82
C ASP A 101 3.19 -2.95 17.61
N LYS A 102 2.05 -3.61 17.55
CA LYS A 102 0.80 -2.97 17.16
C LYS A 102 0.45 -1.78 18.06
N ARG A 103 0.59 -1.95 19.39
CA ARG A 103 0.27 -0.88 20.32
C ARG A 103 1.27 0.27 20.24
N GLN A 104 2.55 -0.05 20.13
CA GLN A 104 3.57 1.00 20.00
C GLN A 104 3.37 1.79 18.70
N TYR A 105 2.98 1.12 17.61
CA TYR A 105 2.70 1.79 16.34
C TYR A 105 1.53 2.77 16.49
N MET A 106 0.46 2.34 17.14
CA MET A 106 -0.69 3.21 17.40
C MET A 106 -0.27 4.42 18.26
N ASP A 107 0.49 4.18 19.32
CA ASP A 107 0.94 5.26 20.19
C ASP A 107 1.84 6.24 19.45
N TYR A 108 2.73 5.75 18.61
CA TYR A 108 3.61 6.59 17.82
C TYR A 108 2.81 7.50 16.90
N MET A 109 1.85 6.94 16.20
CA MET A 109 1.04 7.69 15.24
C MET A 109 0.14 8.69 15.96
N ARG A 110 -0.49 8.27 17.07
CA ARG A 110 -1.32 9.17 17.84
C ARG A 110 -0.50 10.36 18.38
N ASN A 111 0.74 10.09 18.79
CA ASN A 111 1.63 11.15 19.27
C ASN A 111 1.89 12.20 18.18
N ILE A 112 2.15 11.75 16.94
CA ILE A 112 2.35 12.67 15.81
C ILE A 112 1.10 13.54 15.63
N ILE A 113 -0.06 12.91 15.66
CA ILE A 113 -1.33 13.61 15.45
C ILE A 113 -1.58 14.63 16.55
N GLU A 114 -1.40 14.22 17.81
CA GLU A 114 -1.70 15.08 18.95
C GLU A 114 -0.73 16.25 19.09
N LYS A 115 0.52 16.06 18.66
CA LYS A 115 1.51 17.13 18.71
C LYS A 115 1.32 18.18 17.61
N ASN A 116 0.54 17.87 16.58
CA ASN A 116 0.31 18.82 15.49
C ASN A 116 -0.84 19.74 15.86
N GLU A 117 -0.54 21.02 16.04
CA GLU A 117 -1.54 21.99 16.53
C GLU A 117 -2.63 22.28 15.51
N ASN A 118 -2.47 21.86 14.26
CA ASN A 118 -3.48 22.05 13.22
C ASN A 118 -4.48 20.89 13.13
N ILE A 119 -4.27 19.81 13.86
CA ILE A 119 -5.18 18.66 13.84
C ILE A 119 -6.07 18.69 15.09
N TYR A 120 -7.36 18.67 14.89
CA TYR A 120 -8.38 18.63 15.94
C TYR A 120 -9.04 17.26 15.88
N LEU A 121 -8.82 16.44 16.91
CA LEU A 121 -9.28 15.05 16.97
C LEU A 121 -10.67 15.01 17.61
N ARG A 122 -11.61 14.30 16.99
CA ARG A 122 -12.97 14.17 17.53
C ARG A 122 -13.43 12.71 17.43
N GLN A 123 -13.92 12.17 18.54
CA GLN A 123 -14.55 10.85 18.52
C GLN A 123 -16.02 11.02 18.21
N ALA A 124 -16.39 10.77 16.98
CA ALA A 124 -17.79 10.86 16.53
C ALA A 124 -17.91 10.15 15.19
N CYS A 125 -19.08 9.58 14.95
CA CYS A 125 -19.42 9.01 13.66
C CYS A 125 -19.99 10.11 12.76
N ILE A 126 -19.39 10.33 11.61
CA ILE A 126 -19.92 11.25 10.59
C ILE A 126 -21.04 10.50 9.87
N THR A 127 -22.23 11.06 9.89
CA THR A 127 -23.43 10.39 9.37
C THR A 127 -23.99 11.03 8.11
N ASP A 128 -23.54 12.24 7.76
CA ASP A 128 -24.07 12.94 6.61
C ASP A 128 -23.05 13.91 6.05
N LEU A 129 -23.13 14.19 4.77
CA LEU A 129 -22.35 15.22 4.10
C LEU A 129 -23.24 16.43 3.83
N LEU A 130 -22.65 17.62 3.93
CA LEU A 130 -23.32 18.86 3.54
C LEU A 130 -22.79 19.23 2.16
N VAL A 131 -23.69 19.27 1.18
CA VAL A 131 -23.33 19.49 -0.23
C VAL A 131 -24.22 20.60 -0.78
N GLU A 132 -23.61 21.57 -1.46
CA GLU A 132 -24.29 22.67 -2.14
C GLU A 132 -23.73 22.80 -3.54
N ASN A 133 -24.60 22.76 -4.53
CA ASN A 133 -24.20 22.94 -5.94
C ASN A 133 -23.09 21.94 -6.34
N ASP A 134 -23.28 20.67 -5.96
CA ASP A 134 -22.35 19.56 -6.25
C ASP A 134 -20.94 19.79 -5.68
N ARG A 135 -20.87 20.54 -4.59
CA ARG A 135 -19.61 20.82 -3.88
C ARG A 135 -19.81 20.53 -2.39
N VAL A 136 -18.87 19.83 -1.78
CA VAL A 136 -18.98 19.56 -0.35
C VAL A 136 -18.71 20.87 0.42
N VAL A 137 -19.53 21.13 1.44
CA VAL A 137 -19.33 22.31 2.29
C VAL A 137 -19.22 21.93 3.77
N GLY A 138 -19.32 20.65 4.10
CA GLY A 138 -19.14 20.21 5.47
C GLY A 138 -19.69 18.81 5.70
N ALA A 139 -19.89 18.49 6.97
CA ALA A 139 -20.38 17.18 7.40
C ALA A 139 -21.15 17.31 8.70
N VAL A 140 -21.93 16.28 9.02
CA VAL A 140 -22.74 16.24 10.24
C VAL A 140 -22.39 14.96 11.00
N ASP A 141 -22.24 15.03 12.32
CA ASP A 141 -21.96 13.84 13.11
C ASP A 141 -23.23 13.24 13.72
N GLU A 142 -23.06 12.10 14.40
CA GLU A 142 -24.17 11.34 14.98
C GLU A 142 -24.91 12.10 16.08
N PHE A 143 -24.31 13.17 16.60
CA PHE A 143 -24.94 14.01 17.62
C PHE A 143 -25.65 15.22 17.02
N GLY A 144 -25.70 15.31 15.69
CA GLY A 144 -26.32 16.43 15.01
C GLY A 144 -25.45 17.67 14.89
N ILE A 145 -24.18 17.58 15.27
CA ILE A 145 -23.27 18.71 15.16
C ILE A 145 -22.84 18.88 13.70
N GLU A 146 -22.97 20.09 13.20
CA GLU A 146 -22.54 20.45 11.85
C GLU A 146 -21.15 21.07 11.87
N TYR A 147 -20.31 20.60 10.96
CA TYR A 147 -18.95 21.12 10.78
C TYR A 147 -18.86 21.65 9.36
N SER A 148 -18.30 22.87 9.20
CA SER A 148 -18.07 23.38 7.85
C SER A 148 -16.63 23.14 7.42
N ALA A 149 -16.44 22.84 6.14
CA ALA A 149 -15.13 22.61 5.56
C ALA A 149 -15.23 22.70 4.04
N GLY A 150 -14.14 23.14 3.41
CA GLY A 150 -14.11 23.20 1.95
C GLY A 150 -13.75 21.89 1.27
N ALA A 151 -13.23 20.93 2.03
CA ALA A 151 -12.93 19.61 1.50
C ALA A 151 -13.15 18.55 2.57
N VAL A 152 -13.56 17.36 2.14
CA VAL A 152 -13.77 16.21 3.02
C VAL A 152 -13.06 15.00 2.41
N VAL A 153 -12.27 14.30 3.22
CA VAL A 153 -11.55 13.09 2.81
C VAL A 153 -12.17 11.92 3.56
N LEU A 154 -12.75 10.97 2.82
CA LEU A 154 -13.39 9.78 3.40
C LEU A 154 -12.39 8.63 3.40
N THR A 155 -12.08 8.14 4.61
CA THR A 155 -11.12 7.05 4.82
C THR A 155 -11.69 6.10 5.87
N THR A 156 -12.88 5.59 5.61
CA THR A 156 -13.70 4.90 6.61
C THR A 156 -13.34 3.43 6.84
N GLY A 157 -12.38 2.88 6.08
CA GLY A 157 -11.95 1.50 6.28
C GLY A 157 -13.09 0.52 6.06
N THR A 158 -13.30 -0.37 7.03
CA THR A 158 -14.36 -1.38 6.97
C THR A 158 -15.62 -0.96 7.74
N SER A 159 -15.70 0.30 8.17
CA SER A 159 -16.74 0.68 9.12
C SER A 159 -18.11 0.96 8.50
N LEU A 160 -18.17 1.41 7.24
CA LEU A 160 -19.45 1.81 6.64
C LEU A 160 -20.40 0.63 6.54
N ASN A 161 -21.47 0.68 7.34
CA ASN A 161 -22.47 -0.39 7.42
C ASN A 161 -21.79 -1.75 7.61
N GLY A 162 -20.73 -1.77 8.39
CA GLY A 162 -19.94 -2.97 8.62
C GLY A 162 -20.71 -4.03 9.38
N ARG A 163 -20.45 -5.29 9.03
CA ARG A 163 -21.08 -6.42 9.69
C ARG A 163 -20.09 -7.56 9.80
N ILE A 164 -19.97 -8.10 11.01
CA ILE A 164 -19.03 -9.17 11.33
C ILE A 164 -19.77 -10.51 11.28
N PHE A 165 -19.07 -11.52 10.75
CA PHE A 165 -19.60 -12.88 10.63
C PHE A 165 -18.64 -13.86 11.29
N VAL A 166 -19.17 -14.70 12.17
CA VAL A 166 -18.49 -15.85 12.77
C VAL A 166 -19.45 -17.03 12.61
N GLY A 167 -19.16 -17.91 11.68
CA GLY A 167 -20.14 -18.92 11.28
C GLY A 167 -21.38 -18.23 10.75
N LEU A 168 -22.54 -18.72 11.15
CA LEU A 168 -23.81 -18.16 10.70
C LEU A 168 -24.33 -17.07 11.64
N ARG A 169 -23.53 -16.68 12.62
CA ARG A 169 -23.86 -15.56 13.52
C ARG A 169 -23.24 -14.28 12.97
N SER A 170 -23.98 -13.19 13.11
CA SER A 170 -23.46 -11.91 12.64
C SER A 170 -23.97 -10.77 13.51
N TYR A 171 -23.23 -9.66 13.49
CA TYR A 171 -23.67 -8.45 14.18
C TYR A 171 -23.00 -7.22 13.54
N SER A 172 -23.62 -6.07 13.80
CA SER A 172 -23.15 -4.81 13.26
C SER A 172 -21.85 -4.39 13.95
N ALA A 173 -20.78 -4.23 13.17
CA ALA A 173 -19.50 -3.73 13.66
C ALA A 173 -18.59 -3.50 12.46
N GLY A 174 -17.69 -2.54 12.57
CA GLY A 174 -16.65 -2.34 11.52
C GLY A 174 -15.49 -3.29 11.68
N ARG A 175 -15.24 -3.69 12.93
CA ARG A 175 -14.32 -4.75 13.32
C ARG A 175 -14.68 -5.14 14.74
N MET A 176 -14.16 -6.28 15.19
CA MET A 176 -14.53 -6.76 16.52
C MET A 176 -14.09 -5.74 17.58
N GLY A 177 -15.04 -5.30 18.38
CA GLY A 177 -14.81 -4.31 19.42
C GLY A 177 -14.99 -2.87 18.99
N GLU A 178 -15.44 -2.62 17.75
CA GLU A 178 -15.65 -1.26 17.27
C GLU A 178 -16.96 -1.19 16.51
N LYS A 179 -17.78 -0.18 16.81
CA LYS A 179 -19.08 -0.05 16.18
C LYS A 179 -18.93 0.24 14.68
N ALA A 180 -19.97 -0.04 13.92
CA ALA A 180 -20.06 0.32 12.51
C ALA A 180 -20.44 1.80 12.37
N ALA A 181 -19.99 2.41 11.27
CA ALA A 181 -20.48 3.73 10.90
C ALA A 181 -21.78 3.58 10.12
N TYR A 182 -22.67 4.53 10.30
CA TYR A 182 -23.98 4.50 9.66
C TYR A 182 -24.33 5.87 9.11
N GLY A 183 -25.24 5.89 8.15
CA GLY A 183 -25.78 7.13 7.59
C GLY A 183 -24.99 7.67 6.40
N LEU A 184 -23.69 7.54 6.42
CA LEU A 184 -22.83 8.15 5.39
C LEU A 184 -23.04 7.50 4.01
N SER A 185 -23.23 6.17 3.96
CA SER A 185 -23.51 5.51 2.68
C SER A 185 -24.79 6.05 2.05
N GLU A 186 -25.83 6.21 2.86
CA GLU A 186 -27.09 6.75 2.39
C GLU A 186 -26.94 8.19 1.89
N SER A 187 -26.12 8.97 2.59
CA SER A 187 -25.80 10.33 2.16
C SER A 187 -25.12 10.33 0.78
N LEU A 188 -24.15 9.44 0.60
CA LEU A 188 -23.46 9.33 -0.70
C LEU A 188 -24.42 8.94 -1.82
N VAL A 189 -25.29 7.97 -1.57
CA VAL A 189 -26.28 7.54 -2.56
C VAL A 189 -27.22 8.69 -2.92
N LYS A 190 -27.64 9.46 -1.92
CA LYS A 190 -28.51 10.62 -2.15
C LYS A 190 -27.87 11.61 -3.12
N HIS A 191 -26.56 11.71 -3.12
CA HIS A 191 -25.84 12.64 -4.01
C HIS A 191 -25.32 11.96 -5.28
N GLY A 192 -25.83 10.78 -5.61
CA GLY A 192 -25.56 10.14 -6.89
C GLY A 192 -24.32 9.25 -6.94
N ILE A 193 -23.77 8.89 -5.80
CA ILE A 193 -22.60 8.03 -5.75
C ILE A 193 -23.03 6.59 -5.52
N ASN A 194 -22.53 5.69 -6.35
CA ASN A 194 -22.86 4.27 -6.26
C ASN A 194 -22.07 3.61 -5.14
N ILE A 195 -22.73 2.75 -4.40
CA ILE A 195 -22.16 2.00 -3.27
C ILE A 195 -22.27 0.51 -3.60
N LYS A 196 -21.19 -0.22 -3.31
CA LYS A 196 -21.18 -1.69 -3.40
C LYS A 196 -20.59 -2.24 -2.11
N LYS A 197 -20.46 -3.57 -2.02
CA LYS A 197 -19.93 -4.22 -0.83
C LYS A 197 -18.67 -5.01 -1.15
N LEU A 198 -17.73 -4.96 -0.23
CA LEU A 198 -16.55 -5.83 -0.21
C LEU A 198 -16.50 -6.55 1.12
N LYS A 199 -15.68 -7.58 1.19
CA LYS A 199 -15.43 -8.26 2.46
C LYS A 199 -13.93 -8.46 2.65
N THR A 200 -13.54 -8.60 3.93
CA THR A 200 -12.20 -9.00 4.29
C THR A 200 -12.31 -9.88 5.53
N GLY A 201 -11.20 -10.39 6.01
CA GLY A 201 -11.21 -11.24 7.17
C GLY A 201 -9.94 -11.09 7.98
N THR A 202 -9.94 -11.69 9.15
CA THR A 202 -8.78 -11.70 10.01
C THR A 202 -8.65 -13.06 10.68
N PRO A 203 -7.41 -13.52 10.94
CA PRO A 203 -7.18 -14.76 11.68
C PRO A 203 -7.49 -14.65 13.17
N PRO A 204 -7.50 -15.79 13.88
CA PRO A 204 -7.69 -15.75 15.33
C PRO A 204 -6.44 -15.24 16.04
N ARG A 205 -6.62 -14.82 17.27
CA ARG A 205 -5.53 -14.44 18.18
C ARG A 205 -5.48 -15.46 19.31
N VAL A 206 -4.28 -15.93 19.63
CA VAL A 206 -4.05 -17.02 20.57
C VAL A 206 -3.14 -16.52 21.69
N ASP A 207 -3.37 -17.04 22.90
CA ASP A 207 -2.55 -16.74 24.08
C ASP A 207 -1.20 -17.45 23.95
N LYS A 208 -0.10 -16.68 23.93
CA LYS A 208 1.24 -17.25 23.71
C LYS A 208 1.64 -18.28 24.77
N ARG A 209 1.04 -18.22 25.98
CA ARG A 209 1.33 -19.20 27.04
C ARG A 209 0.87 -20.60 26.67
N THR A 210 -0.02 -20.73 25.70
CA THR A 210 -0.58 -22.00 25.26
C THR A 210 0.10 -22.55 24.00
N ILE A 211 1.15 -21.87 23.52
CA ILE A 211 1.87 -22.26 22.30
C ILE A 211 3.13 -23.01 22.68
N ASP A 212 3.35 -24.16 22.05
CA ASP A 212 4.59 -24.92 22.19
C ASP A 212 5.49 -24.62 21.00
N TYR A 213 6.33 -23.61 21.16
CA TYR A 213 7.21 -23.14 20.09
C TYR A 213 8.26 -24.18 19.69
N SER A 214 8.55 -25.18 20.56
CA SER A 214 9.53 -26.19 20.23
C SER A 214 9.11 -27.07 19.04
N LYS A 215 7.81 -27.08 18.71
CA LYS A 215 7.29 -27.84 17.57
C LYS A 215 7.22 -27.02 16.30
N MET A 216 7.75 -25.79 16.32
CA MET A 216 7.66 -24.86 15.20
C MET A 216 9.05 -24.49 14.72
N THR A 217 9.13 -23.95 13.50
CA THR A 217 10.40 -23.50 12.92
C THR A 217 10.59 -22.02 13.23
N ILE A 218 11.74 -21.66 13.82
CA ILE A 218 12.01 -20.29 14.17
C ILE A 218 12.29 -19.44 12.92
N GLN A 219 11.78 -18.21 12.92
CA GLN A 219 11.94 -17.25 11.83
C GLN A 219 12.54 -15.97 12.40
N PRO A 220 13.88 -15.85 12.45
CA PRO A 220 14.51 -14.66 13.02
C PRO A 220 14.51 -13.49 12.04
N GLY A 221 14.72 -12.30 12.58
CA GLY A 221 14.96 -11.13 11.75
C GLY A 221 16.38 -11.10 11.20
N ASP A 222 16.67 -10.13 10.36
CA ASP A 222 17.99 -9.98 9.75
C ASP A 222 18.98 -9.43 10.76
N GLU A 223 20.23 -9.87 10.66
CA GLU A 223 21.32 -9.31 11.48
C GLU A 223 21.71 -7.93 10.98
N THR A 224 21.76 -7.74 9.66
CA THR A 224 22.05 -6.44 9.06
C THR A 224 20.72 -5.75 8.81
N LEU A 225 20.48 -4.64 9.51
CA LEU A 225 19.20 -3.96 9.46
C LEU A 225 19.12 -3.00 8.30
N HIS A 226 17.95 -2.97 7.67
CA HIS A 226 17.54 -1.97 6.69
C HIS A 226 16.26 -1.31 7.21
N PHE A 227 16.01 -0.09 6.78
CA PHE A 227 14.90 0.71 7.30
C PHE A 227 14.08 1.28 6.15
N TYR A 228 12.85 1.68 6.48
CA TYR A 228 11.95 2.29 5.50
C TYR A 228 12.27 3.76 5.24
N SER A 229 12.53 4.51 6.32
CA SER A 229 12.66 5.95 6.19
C SER A 229 14.01 6.32 5.56
N PHE A 230 13.98 7.32 4.70
CA PHE A 230 15.20 7.92 4.15
C PHE A 230 15.80 8.95 5.10
N ARG A 231 15.19 9.18 6.25
CA ARG A 231 15.71 10.07 7.27
C ARG A 231 16.89 9.41 7.98
N PRO A 232 17.85 10.21 8.49
CA PRO A 232 19.05 9.60 9.05
C PRO A 232 18.86 8.96 10.43
N ASP A 233 17.91 9.43 11.23
CA ASP A 233 17.74 8.97 12.61
C ASP A 233 16.82 7.77 12.66
N ARG A 234 17.41 6.57 12.71
CA ARG A 234 16.67 5.33 12.72
C ARG A 234 17.11 4.47 13.90
N PRO A 235 16.16 4.09 14.78
CA PRO A 235 16.55 3.37 15.99
C PRO A 235 16.91 1.93 15.70
N VAL A 236 17.95 1.44 16.39
CA VAL A 236 18.29 0.02 16.38
C VAL A 236 17.65 -0.60 17.62
N ARG A 237 16.77 -1.57 17.41
CA ARG A 237 15.99 -2.20 18.47
C ARG A 237 16.34 -3.67 18.56
N LYS A 238 16.20 -4.24 19.76
CA LYS A 238 16.30 -5.69 19.93
C LYS A 238 15.21 -6.36 19.12
N GLN A 239 15.56 -7.42 18.41
CA GLN A 239 14.62 -8.15 17.58
C GLN A 239 14.16 -9.44 18.24
N TYR A 240 12.95 -9.87 17.91
CA TYR A 240 12.32 -11.07 18.44
C TYR A 240 11.83 -11.92 17.26
N PRO A 241 11.88 -13.25 17.37
CA PRO A 241 11.52 -14.10 16.24
C PRO A 241 10.01 -14.27 16.08
N CYS A 242 9.62 -14.60 14.84
CA CYS A 242 8.33 -15.21 14.54
C CYS A 242 8.56 -16.71 14.39
N TYR A 243 7.50 -17.46 14.20
CA TYR A 243 7.58 -18.91 14.06
C TYR A 243 6.69 -19.38 12.93
N LEU A 244 6.99 -20.58 12.42
CA LEU A 244 6.27 -21.19 11.31
C LEU A 244 5.75 -22.55 11.73
N THR A 245 4.48 -22.83 11.44
CA THR A 245 3.90 -24.16 11.56
C THR A 245 3.10 -24.43 10.29
N ARG A 246 2.32 -25.50 10.25
CA ARG A 246 1.64 -25.92 9.03
C ARG A 246 0.31 -26.60 9.36
N THR A 247 -0.65 -26.44 8.46
CA THR A 247 -1.86 -27.28 8.49
C THR A 247 -1.52 -28.69 8.02
N ASN A 248 -2.46 -29.58 8.18
CA ASN A 248 -2.31 -30.99 7.79
C ASN A 248 -3.66 -31.56 7.37
N GLU A 249 -3.68 -32.86 7.06
CA GLU A 249 -4.88 -33.52 6.58
C GLU A 249 -6.03 -33.41 7.60
N GLU A 250 -5.71 -33.56 8.88
CA GLU A 250 -6.73 -33.46 9.93
C GLU A 250 -7.36 -32.08 9.95
N THR A 251 -6.53 -31.04 9.81
CA THR A 251 -7.03 -29.66 9.72
C THR A 251 -8.01 -29.52 8.56
N HIS A 252 -7.59 -30.01 7.41
CA HIS A 252 -8.38 -29.86 6.18
C HIS A 252 -9.69 -30.63 6.25
N ASN A 253 -9.68 -31.80 6.88
CA ASN A 253 -10.89 -32.61 7.04
C ASN A 253 -11.91 -31.93 7.93
N ILE A 254 -11.46 -31.28 9.01
CA ILE A 254 -12.36 -30.51 9.89
C ILE A 254 -12.99 -29.36 9.10
N ILE A 255 -12.18 -28.65 8.31
CA ILE A 255 -12.68 -27.54 7.51
C ILE A 255 -13.73 -28.02 6.52
N LYS A 256 -13.42 -29.08 5.77
CA LYS A 256 -14.34 -29.63 4.77
C LYS A 256 -15.65 -30.08 5.39
N ALA A 257 -15.61 -30.66 6.58
CA ALA A 257 -16.80 -31.13 7.26
C ALA A 257 -17.71 -30.00 7.76
N ASN A 258 -17.22 -28.78 7.79
CA ASN A 258 -17.95 -27.64 8.35
C ASN A 258 -18.20 -26.50 7.36
N LEU A 259 -17.98 -26.74 6.06
CA LEU A 259 -18.19 -25.69 5.04
C LEU A 259 -19.63 -25.21 5.00
N ASP A 260 -20.58 -26.05 5.34
CA ASP A 260 -22.00 -25.67 5.38
C ASP A 260 -22.29 -24.63 6.48
N LYS A 261 -21.37 -24.46 7.40
CA LYS A 261 -21.52 -23.47 8.49
C LYS A 261 -20.78 -22.17 8.18
N SER A 262 -20.21 -22.05 6.98
CA SER A 262 -19.53 -20.83 6.55
C SER A 262 -20.55 -19.86 5.94
N PRO A 263 -20.50 -18.59 6.28
CA PRO A 263 -21.39 -17.59 5.66
C PRO A 263 -21.08 -17.40 4.17
N MET A 264 -20.01 -17.89 3.72
CA MET A 264 -19.68 -17.86 2.29
C MET A 264 -20.30 -19.00 1.49
N UNK A 265 -20.33 -19.97 2.04
CA UNK A 265 -20.76 -21.18 1.38
C UNK A 265 -22.16 -21.53 1.75
N UNK A 266 -22.68 -20.90 2.55
CA UNK A 266 -23.97 -21.20 2.93
C UNK A 266 -24.91 -20.63 1.90
N UNK A 267 -25.57 -21.24 1.44
CA UNK A 267 -26.49 -20.87 0.50
C UNK A 267 -27.54 -20.02 1.05
N UNK A 268 -27.49 -19.98 2.10
CA UNK A 268 -28.45 -19.25 2.77
C UNK A 268 -28.28 -17.77 2.60
N UNK A 269 -29.04 -17.32 2.87
CA UNK A 269 -29.20 -16.02 2.73
C UNK A 269 -28.22 -15.13 3.40
N UNK A 270 -27.89 -15.22 3.90
CA UNK A 270 -27.18 -14.22 4.39
C UNK A 270 -25.76 -14.29 4.30
N UNK A 271 -25.65 -14.93 3.53
CA UNK A 271 -24.33 -15.00 3.34
C UNK A 271 -23.81 -13.69 3.06
N ILE A 272 -22.59 -13.67 3.02
CA ILE A 272 -21.82 -12.48 2.67
C ILE A 272 -22.00 -12.22 1.18
N GLN A 273 -22.39 -11.04 0.83
CA GLN A 273 -22.59 -10.63 -0.56
C GLN A 273 -21.32 -9.97 -1.14
N GLY A 274 -20.47 -9.41 -0.30
CA GLY A 274 -19.27 -8.73 -0.77
C GLY A 274 -18.21 -9.67 -1.29
N VAL A 275 -17.38 -9.17 -2.22
CA VAL A 275 -16.26 -9.90 -2.79
C VAL A 275 -15.04 -9.72 -1.90
N GLY A 276 -14.32 -10.82 -1.66
CA GLY A 276 -13.11 -10.79 -0.83
C GLY A 276 -11.83 -10.69 -1.64
N PRO A 277 -10.70 -10.52 -0.97
CA PRO A 277 -9.42 -10.37 -1.67
C PRO A 277 -9.00 -11.67 -2.35
N ARG A 278 -8.55 -11.54 -3.59
CA ARG A 278 -8.09 -12.69 -4.38
C ARG A 278 -6.82 -13.31 -3.81
N TYR A 279 -5.93 -12.49 -3.28
CA TYR A 279 -4.57 -12.90 -2.93
C TYR A 279 -4.35 -13.11 -1.44
N CYS A 280 -5.41 -13.04 -0.65
CA CYS A 280 -5.35 -13.35 0.78
C CYS A 280 -6.64 -14.08 1.17
N PRO A 281 -6.83 -15.28 0.62
CA PRO A 281 -8.06 -16.02 0.89
C PRO A 281 -8.09 -16.56 2.31
N SER A 282 -9.29 -16.89 2.79
CA SER A 282 -9.44 -17.58 4.08
C SER A 282 -8.83 -18.98 3.98
N ILE A 283 -8.60 -19.59 5.14
CA ILE A 283 -8.06 -20.95 5.15
C ILE A 283 -9.05 -21.93 4.49
N GLU A 284 -10.36 -21.73 4.66
CA GLU A 284 -11.33 -22.59 4.00
C GLU A 284 -11.29 -22.42 2.47
N ASP A 285 -11.04 -21.21 1.98
CA ASP A 285 -10.85 -20.98 0.55
C ASP A 285 -9.62 -21.73 0.03
N LYS A 286 -8.53 -21.68 0.77
CA LYS A 286 -7.29 -22.38 0.38
C LYS A 286 -7.51 -23.89 0.31
N VAL A 287 -8.18 -24.43 1.31
CA VAL A 287 -8.43 -25.88 1.39
C VAL A 287 -9.29 -26.34 0.22
N VAL A 288 -10.28 -25.53 -0.19
CA VAL A 288 -11.16 -25.88 -1.30
C VAL A 288 -10.47 -25.70 -2.64
N ARG A 289 -9.85 -24.53 -2.87
CA ARG A 289 -9.23 -24.21 -4.16
C ARG A 289 -7.98 -25.02 -4.45
N PHE A 290 -7.21 -25.32 -3.41
CA PHE A 290 -5.93 -26.04 -3.55
C PHE A 290 -6.00 -27.36 -2.80
N SER A 291 -7.05 -28.12 -3.09
CA SER A 291 -7.37 -29.35 -2.35
C SER A 291 -6.28 -30.42 -2.48
N GLU A 292 -5.48 -30.38 -3.55
CA GLU A 292 -4.37 -31.30 -3.73
C GLU A 292 -3.15 -30.93 -2.88
N ASN A 293 -3.12 -29.74 -2.32
CA ASN A 293 -2.02 -29.31 -1.45
C ASN A 293 -2.27 -29.84 -0.03
N PRO A 294 -1.42 -30.74 0.48
CA PRO A 294 -1.70 -31.39 1.78
C PRO A 294 -1.43 -30.49 2.99
N SER A 295 -0.82 -29.32 2.79
CA SER A 295 -0.35 -28.50 3.90
C SER A 295 -0.19 -27.06 3.46
N HIS A 296 -0.54 -26.14 4.36
CA HIS A 296 -0.37 -24.70 4.14
C HIS A 296 0.46 -24.11 5.27
N HIS A 297 1.34 -23.18 4.93
CA HIS A 297 2.16 -22.45 5.91
C HIS A 297 1.30 -21.56 6.78
N ILE A 298 1.59 -21.59 8.08
CA ILE A 298 0.93 -20.73 9.07
C ILE A 298 2.02 -20.04 9.88
N PHE A 299 2.02 -18.70 9.87
CA PHE A 299 3.02 -17.91 10.59
C PHE A 299 2.48 -17.45 11.92
N ILE A 300 3.30 -17.59 12.96
CA ILE A 300 2.94 -17.30 14.35
C ILE A 300 3.66 -16.01 14.71
N GLU A 301 2.90 -14.92 14.86
CA GLU A 301 3.47 -13.58 14.93
C GLU A 301 3.01 -12.86 16.20
N PRO A 302 3.95 -12.36 17.02
CA PRO A 302 3.52 -11.60 18.20
C PRO A 302 2.83 -10.30 17.77
N GLU A 303 1.75 -9.95 18.48
CA GLU A 303 1.04 -8.68 18.22
C GLU A 303 1.77 -7.50 18.84
N GLY A 304 2.63 -7.76 19.82
CA GLY A 304 3.39 -6.72 20.51
C GLY A 304 4.20 -7.31 21.64
N LEU A 305 5.11 -6.51 22.14
CA LEU A 305 5.99 -6.95 23.24
C LEU A 305 5.28 -6.91 24.60
N GLY A 306 4.25 -6.08 24.73
CA GLY A 306 3.52 -5.92 25.97
C GLY A 306 2.24 -6.71 26.07
N THR A 307 2.06 -7.71 25.23
CA THR A 307 0.84 -8.52 25.23
C THR A 307 1.19 -9.98 24.99
N TYR A 308 0.31 -10.88 25.46
CA TYR A 308 0.41 -12.32 25.17
C TYR A 308 -0.35 -12.70 23.90
N GLU A 309 -0.98 -11.74 23.24
CA GLU A 309 -1.74 -11.99 22.00
C GLU A 309 -0.80 -12.30 20.85
N VAL A 310 -1.10 -13.40 20.14
CA VAL A 310 -0.31 -13.85 18.99
C VAL A 310 -1.23 -14.01 17.80
N TYR A 311 -0.83 -13.45 16.67
CA TYR A 311 -1.55 -13.45 15.41
C TYR A 311 -1.21 -14.73 14.64
N ILE A 312 -2.23 -15.43 14.12
CA ILE A 312 -2.03 -16.70 13.42
C ILE A 312 -2.19 -16.46 11.93
N GLN A 313 -1.12 -15.98 11.32
CA GLN A 313 -1.17 -15.55 9.92
C GLN A 313 -1.39 -16.73 8.97
N GLY A 314 -2.33 -16.58 8.05
CA GLY A 314 -2.69 -17.60 7.09
C GLY A 314 -3.93 -18.37 7.51
N PHE A 315 -4.44 -18.11 8.71
CA PHE A 315 -5.58 -18.86 9.27
C PHE A 315 -6.85 -18.01 9.36
N SER A 316 -6.99 -17.04 8.48
CA SER A 316 -8.20 -16.23 8.39
C SER A 316 -9.39 -17.15 8.11
N SER A 317 -10.49 -16.93 8.81
CA SER A 317 -11.65 -17.82 8.69
C SER A 317 -12.91 -17.09 9.16
N SER A 318 -14.05 -17.55 8.66
CA SER A 318 -15.34 -17.14 9.18
C SER A 318 -16.17 -18.35 9.67
N LEU A 319 -15.53 -19.47 9.84
CA LEU A 319 -16.19 -20.66 10.40
C LEU A 319 -16.59 -20.40 11.86
N PRO A 320 -17.53 -21.17 12.40
CA PRO A 320 -17.95 -20.97 13.80
C PRO A 320 -16.78 -21.05 14.78
N ALA A 321 -16.87 -20.32 15.86
CA ALA A 321 -15.77 -20.17 16.83
C ALA A 321 -15.31 -21.53 17.40
N ASP A 322 -16.25 -22.43 17.66
CA ASP A 322 -15.88 -23.75 18.20
C ASP A 322 -15.15 -24.59 17.15
N VAL A 323 -15.52 -24.47 15.88
CA VAL A 323 -14.82 -25.14 14.79
C VAL A 323 -13.41 -24.59 14.65
N GLN A 324 -13.25 -23.28 14.81
CA GLN A 324 -11.93 -22.66 14.75
C GLN A 324 -10.98 -23.23 15.78
N VAL A 325 -11.44 -23.45 17.00
CA VAL A 325 -10.60 -24.05 18.04
C VAL A 325 -10.16 -25.45 17.63
N LYS A 326 -11.09 -26.25 17.12
CA LYS A 326 -10.78 -27.60 16.68
C LYS A 326 -9.73 -27.59 15.55
N MET A 327 -9.91 -26.69 14.58
CA MET A 327 -8.96 -26.57 13.46
C MET A 327 -7.56 -26.18 13.96
N LEU A 328 -7.50 -25.19 14.82
CA LEU A 328 -6.22 -24.68 15.34
C LEU A 328 -5.45 -25.77 16.07
N ARG A 329 -6.17 -26.58 16.85
CA ARG A 329 -5.52 -27.59 17.72
C ARG A 329 -4.96 -28.78 16.96
N THR A 330 -5.18 -28.83 15.64
CA THR A 330 -4.52 -29.84 14.79
C THR A 330 -3.12 -29.39 14.33
N LEU A 331 -2.76 -28.13 14.52
CA LEU A 331 -1.48 -27.62 14.04
C LEU A 331 -0.38 -27.90 15.08
N PRO A 332 0.81 -28.35 14.61
CA PRO A 332 1.91 -28.57 15.56
C PRO A 332 2.22 -27.30 16.36
N GLY A 333 2.28 -27.46 17.67
CA GLY A 333 2.54 -26.36 18.59
C GLY A 333 1.29 -25.66 19.09
N LEU A 334 0.14 -25.89 18.48
CA LEU A 334 -1.11 -25.24 18.87
C LEU A 334 -2.10 -26.23 19.48
N GLU A 335 -1.65 -27.41 19.91
CA GLU A 335 -2.52 -28.47 20.43
C GLU A 335 -3.32 -28.00 21.65
N ASN A 336 -2.79 -27.07 22.41
CA ASN A 336 -3.45 -26.55 23.61
C ASN A 336 -3.87 -25.09 23.46
N ALA A 337 -3.98 -24.60 22.22
CA ALA A 337 -4.22 -23.19 21.97
C ALA A 337 -5.49 -22.68 22.67
N HIS A 338 -5.33 -21.55 23.36
CA HIS A 338 -6.44 -20.78 23.90
C HIS A 338 -6.66 -19.59 23.00
N VAL A 339 -7.86 -19.48 22.45
CA VAL A 339 -8.20 -18.40 21.51
C VAL A 339 -8.69 -17.19 22.32
N ILE A 340 -7.96 -16.09 22.21
CA ILE A 340 -8.36 -14.84 22.87
C ILE A 340 -9.44 -14.14 22.04
N LYS A 341 -9.26 -14.12 20.70
CA LYS A 341 -10.22 -13.54 19.78
C LYS A 341 -10.42 -14.49 18.61
N PRO A 342 -11.67 -14.80 18.27
CA PRO A 342 -11.88 -15.68 17.11
C PRO A 342 -11.56 -14.94 15.81
N ALA A 343 -11.29 -15.70 14.77
CA ALA A 343 -11.25 -15.19 13.40
C ALA A 343 -12.66 -14.75 13.01
N TYR A 344 -12.73 -13.80 12.08
CA TYR A 344 -14.04 -13.37 11.57
C TYR A 344 -13.89 -12.77 10.18
N ALA A 345 -15.01 -12.69 9.47
CA ALA A 345 -15.11 -11.92 8.24
C ALA A 345 -15.88 -10.63 8.53
N VAL A 346 -15.55 -9.58 7.83
CA VAL A 346 -16.32 -8.34 7.89
C VAL A 346 -16.70 -7.92 6.47
N GLU A 347 -17.98 -7.57 6.31
CA GLU A 347 -18.52 -7.03 5.06
C GLU A 347 -18.82 -5.55 5.28
N TYR A 348 -18.52 -4.73 4.28
CA TYR A 348 -18.63 -3.29 4.43
C TYR A 348 -18.91 -2.64 3.10
N ASP A 349 -19.46 -1.42 3.16
CA ASP A 349 -19.73 -0.63 1.97
C ASP A 349 -18.47 0.06 1.47
N TYR A 350 -18.38 0.17 0.14
CA TYR A 350 -17.29 0.92 -0.48
C TYR A 350 -17.82 1.62 -1.73
N VAL A 351 -17.01 2.56 -2.21
CA VAL A 351 -17.31 3.37 -3.39
C VAL A 351 -16.40 2.89 -4.52
N PRO A 352 -16.94 2.25 -5.57
CA PRO A 352 -16.09 1.85 -6.71
C PRO A 352 -15.27 3.01 -7.22
N ALA A 353 -13.97 2.80 -7.35
CA ALA A 353 -13.00 3.89 -7.56
C ALA A 353 -13.07 4.52 -8.95
N VAL A 354 -13.78 3.89 -9.91
CA VAL A 354 -14.00 4.54 -11.21
C VAL A 354 -14.79 5.83 -11.06
N GLN A 355 -15.41 6.05 -9.92
CA GLN A 355 -16.13 7.27 -9.61
C GLN A 355 -15.22 8.41 -9.13
N THR A 356 -13.91 8.16 -9.05
CA THR A 356 -12.93 9.18 -8.69
C THR A 356 -11.96 9.41 -9.84
N THR A 357 -11.34 10.58 -9.81
CA THR A 357 -10.28 10.94 -10.76
C THR A 357 -8.93 10.45 -10.22
N HIS A 358 -7.88 10.64 -11.01
CA HIS A 358 -6.51 10.30 -10.59
C HIS A 358 -6.03 11.10 -9.38
N SER A 359 -6.71 12.21 -9.07
CA SER A 359 -6.43 12.98 -7.85
C SER A 359 -7.12 12.41 -6.62
N LEU A 360 -7.93 11.38 -6.79
CA LEU A 360 -8.78 10.74 -5.77
C LEU A 360 -9.97 11.62 -5.38
N MET A 361 -10.28 12.65 -6.14
CA MET A 361 -11.48 13.45 -5.93
C MET A 361 -12.67 12.82 -6.66
N SER A 362 -13.83 12.91 -6.02
CA SER A 362 -15.09 12.46 -6.63
C SER A 362 -15.34 13.15 -7.97
N LYS A 363 -15.82 12.40 -8.96
CA LYS A 363 -16.24 12.99 -10.23
C LYS A 363 -17.54 13.76 -10.09
N LYS A 364 -18.35 13.43 -9.07
CA LYS A 364 -19.69 14.05 -8.91
C LYS A 364 -19.74 15.17 -7.89
N ILE A 365 -18.90 15.11 -6.85
CA ILE A 365 -18.94 16.09 -5.77
C ILE A 365 -17.55 16.71 -5.63
N LYS A 366 -17.44 17.98 -5.96
CA LYS A 366 -16.15 18.68 -5.84
C LYS A 366 -15.77 18.81 -4.37
N GLY A 367 -14.49 18.64 -4.09
CA GLY A 367 -13.96 18.76 -2.74
C GLY A 367 -14.09 17.50 -1.92
N LEU A 368 -14.67 16.44 -2.46
CA LEU A 368 -14.84 15.15 -1.78
C LEU A 368 -13.80 14.16 -2.31
N PHE A 369 -12.98 13.62 -1.39
CA PHE A 369 -11.87 12.71 -1.73
C PHE A 369 -12.07 11.38 -1.02
N PHE A 370 -11.50 10.31 -1.60
CA PHE A 370 -11.61 8.97 -1.05
C PHE A 370 -10.22 8.33 -0.94
N GLY A 371 -10.00 7.53 0.10
CA GLY A 371 -8.76 6.78 0.23
C GLY A 371 -8.92 5.54 1.07
N GLY A 372 -8.18 4.49 0.72
CA GLY A 372 -8.17 3.24 1.44
C GLY A 372 -9.27 2.30 1.02
N GLN A 373 -9.78 1.52 1.97
CA GLN A 373 -10.74 0.46 1.68
C GLN A 373 -12.05 0.99 1.09
N ILE A 374 -12.47 2.17 1.50
CA ILE A 374 -13.67 2.77 0.92
C ILE A 374 -13.51 2.99 -0.60
N ASN A 375 -12.29 3.12 -1.06
CA ASN A 375 -11.98 3.35 -2.48
C ASN A 375 -11.60 2.05 -3.20
N GLY A 376 -11.80 0.90 -2.57
CA GLY A 376 -11.67 -0.39 -3.24
C GLY A 376 -10.36 -1.14 -3.03
N THR A 377 -9.50 -0.70 -2.13
CA THR A 377 -8.26 -1.43 -1.86
C THR A 377 -8.39 -2.26 -0.58
N SER A 378 -7.42 -3.15 -0.38
CA SER A 378 -7.16 -3.74 0.92
C SER A 378 -5.65 -3.70 1.15
N GLY A 379 -5.25 -3.56 2.42
CA GLY A 379 -3.84 -3.44 2.78
C GLY A 379 -3.53 -2.09 3.39
N TYR A 380 -2.69 -2.10 4.42
CA TYR A 380 -2.32 -0.89 5.16
C TYR A 380 -1.57 0.10 4.28
N GLU A 381 -0.66 -0.42 3.48
CA GLU A 381 0.23 0.39 2.66
C GLU A 381 -0.52 1.06 1.51
N GLU A 382 -1.47 0.33 0.92
CA GLU A 382 -2.34 0.88 -0.12
C GLU A 382 -3.21 2.01 0.46
N ALA A 383 -3.71 1.79 1.67
CA ALA A 383 -4.53 2.81 2.33
C ALA A 383 -3.72 4.06 2.63
N ALA A 384 -2.52 3.88 3.20
CA ALA A 384 -1.66 5.01 3.55
C ALA A 384 -1.27 5.82 2.31
N ALA A 385 -0.95 5.13 1.21
CA ALA A 385 -0.58 5.81 -0.04
C ALA A 385 -1.72 6.68 -0.55
N GLN A 386 -2.94 6.13 -0.56
CA GLN A 386 -4.10 6.89 -1.02
C GLN A 386 -4.42 8.06 -0.09
N GLY A 387 -4.30 7.82 1.22
CA GLY A 387 -4.55 8.89 2.19
C GLY A 387 -3.60 10.05 2.00
N LEU A 388 -2.33 9.76 1.75
CA LEU A 388 -1.34 10.81 1.51
C LEU A 388 -1.69 11.63 0.27
N ILE A 389 -2.00 10.95 -0.85
CA ILE A 389 -2.35 11.66 -2.09
C ILE A 389 -3.65 12.45 -1.92
N ALA A 390 -4.67 11.85 -1.30
CA ALA A 390 -5.94 12.54 -1.07
C ALA A 390 -5.75 13.77 -0.18
N GLY A 391 -4.92 13.66 0.86
CA GLY A 391 -4.63 14.78 1.74
C GLY A 391 -3.92 15.92 1.02
N ILE A 392 -2.88 15.59 0.26
CA ILE A 392 -2.18 16.59 -0.54
C ILE A 392 -3.18 17.30 -1.48
N ASN A 393 -4.03 16.52 -2.13
CA ASN A 393 -4.95 17.07 -3.12
C ASN A 393 -6.12 17.82 -2.51
N ALA A 394 -6.57 17.45 -1.31
CA ALA A 394 -7.57 18.24 -0.60
C ALA A 394 -7.01 19.63 -0.31
N TYR A 395 -5.76 19.69 0.15
CA TYR A 395 -5.10 20.98 0.39
C TYR A 395 -4.94 21.77 -0.90
N ASN A 396 -4.44 21.13 -1.96
CA ASN A 396 -4.23 21.82 -3.24
C ASN A 396 -5.54 22.31 -3.84
N TYR A 397 -6.60 21.52 -3.71
CA TYR A 397 -7.93 21.92 -4.17
C TYR A 397 -8.39 23.21 -3.50
N LEU A 398 -8.23 23.30 -2.18
CA LEU A 398 -8.64 24.50 -1.44
C LEU A 398 -7.83 25.74 -1.81
N ASN A 399 -6.58 25.54 -2.21
CA ASN A 399 -5.69 26.64 -2.53
C ASN A 399 -5.61 26.91 -4.04
N ASN A 400 -6.48 26.28 -4.81
CA ASN A 400 -6.54 26.43 -6.27
C ASN A 400 -5.20 26.13 -6.93
N SER A 401 -4.44 25.19 -6.32
CA SER A 401 -3.18 24.72 -6.86
C SER A 401 -3.41 23.49 -7.72
N GLU A 402 -2.45 23.17 -8.57
CA GLU A 402 -2.52 21.99 -9.42
C GLU A 402 -2.58 20.73 -8.55
N LEU A 403 -3.52 19.83 -8.89
CA LEU A 403 -3.66 18.58 -8.15
C LEU A 403 -2.54 17.62 -8.54
N LEU A 404 -2.04 16.86 -7.57
CA LEU A 404 -0.99 15.90 -7.79
C LEU A 404 -1.57 14.61 -8.38
N GLU A 405 -1.10 14.24 -9.55
CA GLU A 405 -1.47 12.99 -10.22
C GLU A 405 -0.20 12.27 -10.63
N LEU A 406 0.18 11.26 -9.87
CA LEU A 406 1.40 10.50 -10.15
C LEU A 406 1.15 9.54 -11.30
N SER A 407 2.11 9.43 -12.22
CA SER A 407 2.01 8.53 -13.35
C SER A 407 2.40 7.10 -12.97
N ARG A 408 1.99 6.15 -13.79
CA ARG A 408 2.40 4.75 -13.64
C ARG A 408 3.91 4.59 -13.74
N SER A 409 4.55 5.42 -14.54
CA SER A 409 6.01 5.33 -14.73
C SER A 409 6.79 6.01 -13.62
N SER A 410 6.13 6.78 -12.75
CA SER A 410 6.81 7.46 -11.65
C SER A 410 6.85 6.63 -10.38
N SER A 411 5.86 5.74 -10.19
CA SER A 411 5.67 5.18 -8.86
C SER A 411 4.68 4.02 -8.85
N TYR A 412 4.79 3.18 -7.83
CA TYR A 412 3.77 2.19 -7.51
C TYR A 412 2.49 2.88 -7.03
N ILE A 413 2.61 4.02 -6.36
CA ILE A 413 1.41 4.80 -5.98
C ILE A 413 0.65 5.21 -7.23
N GLY A 414 1.35 5.69 -8.25
CA GLY A 414 0.72 6.05 -9.52
C GLY A 414 0.09 4.85 -10.21
N THR A 415 0.77 3.71 -10.18
CA THR A 415 0.25 2.47 -10.76
C THR A 415 -1.03 2.05 -10.04
N LEU A 416 -1.02 2.09 -8.71
CA LEU A 416 -2.17 1.72 -7.89
C LEU A 416 -3.38 2.59 -8.21
N ILE A 417 -3.19 3.90 -8.21
CA ILE A 417 -4.30 4.82 -8.44
C ILE A 417 -4.83 4.68 -9.86
N ASP A 418 -3.93 4.58 -10.85
CA ASP A 418 -4.37 4.41 -12.23
C ASP A 418 -5.19 3.12 -12.40
N ASP A 419 -4.71 2.01 -11.82
CA ASP A 419 -5.48 0.75 -11.87
C ASP A 419 -6.86 0.93 -11.27
N LEU A 420 -6.94 1.57 -10.10
CA LEU A 420 -8.22 1.74 -9.40
C LEU A 420 -9.23 2.55 -10.22
N VAL A 421 -8.78 3.67 -10.78
CA VAL A 421 -9.74 4.60 -11.39
C VAL A 421 -10.04 4.24 -12.84
N THR A 422 -9.25 3.39 -13.49
CA THR A 422 -9.46 3.07 -14.91
C THR A 422 -9.91 1.64 -15.17
N LYS A 423 -9.64 0.68 -14.29
CA LYS A 423 -9.87 -0.74 -14.63
C LYS A 423 -11.17 -1.32 -14.12
N ASP A 424 -11.98 -0.57 -13.38
CA ASP A 424 -13.27 -1.04 -12.85
C ASP A 424 -13.10 -2.39 -12.12
N ILE A 425 -12.19 -2.43 -11.18
CA ILE A 425 -11.82 -3.65 -10.46
C ILE A 425 -12.95 -4.04 -9.50
N GLN A 426 -13.33 -5.32 -9.49
CA GLN A 426 -14.50 -5.81 -8.76
C GLN A 426 -14.16 -6.50 -7.44
N ASP A 427 -12.89 -6.80 -7.21
CA ASP A 427 -12.44 -7.40 -5.94
C ASP A 427 -11.49 -6.42 -5.24
N PRO A 428 -11.24 -6.60 -3.93
CA PRO A 428 -10.32 -5.68 -3.24
C PRO A 428 -8.95 -5.66 -3.90
N TYR A 429 -8.52 -4.47 -4.27
CA TYR A 429 -7.24 -4.28 -4.95
C TYR A 429 -6.10 -4.39 -3.95
N ARG A 430 -5.06 -5.12 -4.32
CA ARG A 430 -3.78 -5.13 -3.60
C ARG A 430 -2.66 -4.85 -4.59
N MET A 431 -1.69 -4.05 -4.16
CA MET A 431 -0.52 -3.79 -5.00
C MET A 431 0.36 -5.04 -5.03
N LEU A 432 0.66 -5.49 -6.23
CA LEU A 432 1.53 -6.64 -6.49
C LEU A 432 2.60 -6.19 -7.48
N THR A 433 3.76 -6.84 -7.45
CA THR A 433 4.82 -6.52 -8.41
C THR A 433 4.37 -6.71 -9.85
N SER A 434 3.49 -7.69 -10.09
CA SER A 434 2.96 -7.97 -11.44
C SER A 434 2.10 -6.84 -12.00
N ARG A 435 1.63 -5.92 -11.16
CA ARG A 435 0.81 -4.81 -11.63
C ARG A 435 1.60 -3.73 -12.36
N SER A 436 2.91 -3.67 -12.14
CA SER A 436 3.75 -2.64 -12.75
C SER A 436 4.45 -3.16 -13.99
N GLU A 437 4.47 -2.35 -15.04
CA GLU A 437 5.24 -2.60 -16.27
C GLU A 437 6.72 -2.23 -16.10
N TYR A 438 7.07 -1.51 -15.04
CA TYR A 438 8.38 -0.86 -14.90
C TYR A 438 9.07 -1.26 -13.60
N ARG A 439 9.10 -2.57 -13.29
CA ARG A 439 9.59 -3.03 -11.98
C ARG A 439 11.03 -2.63 -11.68
N LEU A 440 11.88 -2.61 -12.69
CA LEU A 440 13.29 -2.29 -12.46
C LEU A 440 13.50 -0.80 -12.25
N LEU A 441 12.70 0.05 -12.89
CA LEU A 441 12.75 1.50 -12.65
C LEU A 441 12.14 1.84 -11.28
N LEU A 442 11.09 1.13 -10.86
CA LEU A 442 10.31 1.46 -9.67
C LEU A 442 10.63 0.51 -8.53
N ARG A 443 11.78 0.74 -7.90
CA ARG A 443 12.24 -0.12 -6.80
C ARG A 443 12.06 0.59 -5.47
N GLN A 444 12.05 -0.20 -4.39
CA GLN A 444 11.99 0.40 -3.05
C GLN A 444 13.24 1.24 -2.74
N ASP A 445 14.40 0.81 -3.25
CA ASP A 445 15.66 1.45 -2.92
C ASP A 445 15.84 2.82 -3.57
N ASN A 446 15.11 3.11 -4.66
CA ASN A 446 15.25 4.38 -5.37
C ASN A 446 14.00 5.26 -5.27
N ALA A 447 13.11 4.98 -4.33
CA ALA A 447 11.87 5.75 -4.20
C ALA A 447 12.16 7.23 -3.97
N ASP A 448 13.24 7.55 -3.23
CA ASP A 448 13.61 8.94 -2.98
C ASP A 448 14.00 9.66 -4.27
N ALA A 449 14.78 9.02 -5.13
CA ALA A 449 15.19 9.65 -6.40
C ALA A 449 13.98 9.97 -7.27
N ARG A 450 12.93 9.13 -7.20
CA ARG A 450 11.73 9.33 -8.01
C ARG A 450 10.78 10.37 -7.42
N LEU A 451 10.65 10.44 -6.09
CA LEU A 451 9.53 11.16 -5.48
C LEU A 451 9.91 12.25 -4.49
N THR A 452 11.11 12.24 -3.91
CA THR A 452 11.45 13.29 -2.94
C THR A 452 11.44 14.70 -3.57
N PRO A 453 11.88 14.89 -4.82
CA PRO A 453 11.67 16.22 -5.43
C PRO A 453 10.21 16.64 -5.51
N ILE A 454 9.31 15.68 -5.74
CA ILE A 454 7.86 15.98 -5.76
C ILE A 454 7.40 16.36 -4.34
N GLY A 455 7.85 15.60 -3.32
CA GLY A 455 7.52 15.91 -1.93
C GLY A 455 7.98 17.29 -1.51
N LYS A 456 9.15 17.72 -1.99
CA LYS A 456 9.67 19.06 -1.75
C LYS A 456 8.78 20.10 -2.40
N LYS A 457 8.39 19.87 -3.65
CA LYS A 457 7.56 20.80 -4.40
C LYS A 457 6.19 20.97 -3.76
N VAL A 458 5.56 19.89 -3.28
CA VAL A 458 4.25 20.00 -2.64
C VAL A 458 4.32 20.60 -1.24
N GLY A 459 5.50 20.60 -0.60
CA GLY A 459 5.69 21.24 0.68
C GLY A 459 5.84 20.31 1.88
N LEU A 460 5.92 19.00 1.67
CA LEU A 460 5.99 18.03 2.77
C LEU A 460 7.41 17.66 3.16
N ILE A 461 8.38 17.89 2.29
CA ILE A 461 9.80 17.61 2.56
C ILE A 461 10.47 18.93 2.91
N ASP A 462 11.05 19.02 4.11
CA ASP A 462 11.68 20.25 4.54
C ASP A 462 13.10 20.38 3.97
N ASP A 463 13.73 21.53 4.21
CA ASP A 463 15.06 21.80 3.65
C ASP A 463 16.11 20.83 4.16
N ALA A 464 16.04 20.43 5.43
CA ALA A 464 17.00 19.49 6.01
C ALA A 464 16.89 18.12 5.36
N GLN A 465 15.67 17.63 5.20
CA GLN A 465 15.44 16.34 4.53
C GLN A 465 15.88 16.40 3.07
N TYR A 466 15.60 17.50 2.40
CA TYR A 466 15.98 17.64 0.99
C TYR A 466 17.49 17.67 0.83
N LYS A 467 18.21 18.29 1.79
CA LYS A 467 19.68 18.29 1.77
C LYS A 467 20.25 16.88 1.91
N VAL A 468 19.68 16.06 2.80
CA VAL A 468 20.09 14.65 2.91
C VAL A 468 19.93 13.95 1.57
N PHE A 469 18.80 14.17 0.91
CA PHE A 469 18.54 13.58 -0.39
C PHE A 469 19.54 14.05 -1.45
N THR A 470 19.75 15.36 -1.57
CA THR A 470 20.65 15.88 -2.61
C THR A 470 22.10 15.47 -2.36
N ASP A 471 22.53 15.41 -1.09
CA ASP A 471 23.88 14.94 -0.76
C ASP A 471 24.05 13.49 -1.21
N LYS A 472 23.04 12.65 -1.00
CA LYS A 472 23.08 11.25 -1.44
C LYS A 472 23.17 11.16 -2.97
N GLN A 473 22.37 11.93 -3.68
CA GLN A 473 22.38 11.91 -5.14
C GLN A 473 23.74 12.36 -5.69
N GLU A 474 24.34 13.37 -5.10
CA GLU A 474 25.67 13.85 -5.49
C GLU A 474 26.73 12.77 -5.24
N ALA A 475 26.62 12.06 -4.11
CA ALA A 475 27.55 10.98 -3.79
C ALA A 475 27.44 9.85 -4.80
N ILE A 476 26.22 9.51 -5.23
CA ILE A 476 26.00 8.47 -6.24
C ILE A 476 26.64 8.89 -7.55
N GLU A 477 26.41 10.12 -8.01
CA GLU A 477 26.99 10.64 -9.25
C GLU A 477 28.51 10.62 -9.20
N ARG A 478 29.09 11.07 -8.10
CA ARG A 478 30.53 11.13 -7.92
C ARG A 478 31.15 9.73 -8.02
N GLU A 479 30.53 8.75 -7.37
CA GLU A 479 31.06 7.39 -7.36
C GLU A 479 30.88 6.73 -8.73
N MET A 480 29.76 6.98 -9.41
CA MET A 480 29.56 6.46 -10.77
C MET A 480 30.65 6.97 -11.72
N LEU A 481 31.01 8.25 -11.60
CA LEU A 481 32.09 8.82 -12.41
C LEU A 481 33.45 8.21 -12.05
N ARG A 482 33.71 8.03 -10.77
CA ARG A 482 34.99 7.49 -10.31
C ARG A 482 35.22 6.07 -10.83
N ILE A 483 34.23 5.18 -10.68
CA ILE A 483 34.41 3.77 -11.07
C ILE A 483 34.45 3.59 -12.59
N LYS A 484 33.98 4.55 -13.34
CA LYS A 484 34.02 4.49 -14.80
C LYS A 484 35.45 4.52 -15.31
N ASP A 485 36.35 5.21 -14.62
CA ASP A 485 37.73 5.38 -15.03
C ASP A 485 38.73 4.65 -14.17
N ALA A 486 38.46 4.42 -12.89
CA ALA A 486 39.40 3.77 -11.97
C ALA A 486 39.60 2.31 -12.36
N LYS A 487 40.84 1.85 -12.26
CA LYS A 487 41.22 0.49 -12.67
C LYS A 487 41.72 -0.34 -11.49
N ILE A 488 41.54 -1.64 -11.61
CA ILE A 488 42.03 -2.64 -10.65
C ILE A 488 43.09 -3.47 -11.40
N SER A 489 44.28 -3.60 -10.83
CA SER A 489 45.36 -4.38 -11.41
C SER A 489 45.15 -5.88 -11.14
N ALA A 490 45.64 -6.70 -12.07
CA ALA A 490 45.51 -8.15 -11.99
C ALA A 490 46.65 -8.73 -11.15
N THR A 491 46.61 -8.50 -9.85
CA THR A 491 47.60 -9.02 -8.91
C THR A 491 47.15 -10.38 -8.35
N ASP A 492 48.11 -11.10 -7.75
CA ASP A 492 47.78 -12.37 -7.09
C ASP A 492 46.80 -12.15 -5.92
N GLU A 493 46.94 -11.06 -5.19
CA GLU A 493 46.07 -10.72 -4.08
C GLU A 493 44.64 -10.50 -4.55
N VAL A 494 44.49 -9.74 -5.64
CA VAL A 494 43.17 -9.47 -6.22
C VAL A 494 42.52 -10.77 -6.67
N ASN A 495 43.27 -11.59 -7.42
CA ASN A 495 42.70 -12.83 -7.95
C ASN A 495 42.42 -13.86 -6.86
N SER A 496 43.12 -13.81 -5.72
CA SER A 496 42.81 -14.71 -4.61
C SER A 496 41.43 -14.39 -4.02
N VAL A 497 41.07 -13.11 -3.96
CA VAL A 497 39.73 -12.71 -3.51
C VAL A 497 38.68 -13.08 -4.55
N LEU A 498 38.94 -12.78 -5.82
CA LEU A 498 38.00 -13.07 -6.91
C LEU A 498 37.74 -14.57 -7.04
N ALA A 499 38.74 -15.40 -6.74
CA ALA A 499 38.58 -16.86 -6.83
C ALA A 499 37.49 -17.37 -5.87
N LYS A 500 37.27 -16.67 -4.76
CA LYS A 500 36.24 -17.06 -3.78
C LYS A 500 34.84 -17.04 -4.39
N VAL A 501 34.63 -16.25 -5.44
CA VAL A 501 33.35 -16.19 -6.15
C VAL A 501 33.47 -16.70 -7.58
N GLY A 502 34.53 -17.47 -7.86
CA GLY A 502 34.70 -18.10 -9.17
C GLY A 502 35.10 -17.14 -10.28
N GLN A 503 35.75 -16.04 -9.94
CA GLN A 503 36.13 -15.00 -10.89
C GLN A 503 37.64 -14.85 -10.97
N ASN A 504 38.10 -14.25 -12.08
CA ASN A 504 39.52 -14.04 -12.35
C ASN A 504 39.65 -12.90 -13.33
N ILE A 505 40.76 -12.15 -13.24
CA ILE A 505 41.13 -11.17 -14.26
C ILE A 505 42.56 -11.41 -14.70
N ASP A 506 42.81 -11.27 -15.98
CA ASP A 506 44.13 -11.51 -16.58
C ASP A 506 44.92 -10.22 -16.71
N ARG A 507 44.25 -9.08 -16.72
CA ARG A 507 44.87 -7.77 -16.90
C ARG A 507 44.03 -6.73 -16.18
N GLY A 508 44.57 -5.53 -16.09
CA GLY A 508 43.85 -4.44 -15.44
C GLY A 508 42.46 -4.23 -16.05
N ILE A 509 41.49 -3.94 -15.20
CA ILE A 509 40.12 -3.80 -15.60
C ILE A 509 39.52 -2.58 -14.87
N LYS A 510 38.67 -1.84 -15.55
CA LYS A 510 37.96 -0.72 -14.90
C LYS A 510 36.96 -1.27 -13.88
N ILE A 511 36.83 -0.56 -12.78
CA ILE A 511 35.94 -1.02 -11.70
C ILE A 511 34.52 -1.22 -12.21
N ALA A 512 34.01 -0.28 -13.04
CA ALA A 512 32.66 -0.39 -13.57
C ALA A 512 32.48 -1.66 -14.41
N GLU A 513 33.50 -2.04 -15.19
CA GLU A 513 33.42 -3.25 -15.98
C GLU A 513 33.40 -4.50 -15.13
N LEU A 514 34.23 -4.54 -14.10
CA LEU A 514 34.26 -5.67 -13.18
C LEU A 514 32.95 -5.78 -12.39
N LEU A 515 32.42 -4.66 -11.95
CA LEU A 515 31.18 -4.63 -11.16
C LEU A 515 29.97 -5.09 -11.99
N LYS A 516 30.02 -5.04 -13.32
CA LYS A 516 28.94 -5.55 -14.17
C LYS A 516 28.79 -7.07 -14.09
N ARG A 517 29.85 -7.79 -13.67
CA ARG A 517 29.78 -9.26 -13.57
C ARG A 517 28.81 -9.66 -12.46
N PRO A 518 27.93 -10.65 -12.70
CA PRO A 518 26.88 -10.98 -11.73
C PRO A 518 27.39 -11.36 -10.34
N ASP A 519 28.54 -12.03 -10.27
CA ASP A 519 29.05 -12.54 -9.00
C ASP A 519 29.92 -11.54 -8.23
N ILE A 520 30.14 -10.34 -8.79
CA ILE A 520 30.94 -9.30 -8.17
C ILE A 520 30.00 -8.25 -7.58
N ASP A 521 30.07 -8.04 -6.27
CA ASP A 521 29.31 -6.97 -5.63
C ASP A 521 30.25 -5.86 -5.15
N TYR A 522 29.66 -4.79 -4.64
CA TYR A 522 30.44 -3.63 -4.20
C TYR A 522 31.37 -3.99 -3.04
N ASN A 523 30.96 -4.94 -2.18
CA ASN A 523 31.80 -5.36 -1.06
C ASN A 523 33.09 -6.03 -1.56
N ILE A 524 33.00 -6.80 -2.66
CA ILE A 524 34.19 -7.41 -3.26
C ILE A 524 35.12 -6.31 -3.80
N ILE A 525 34.54 -5.27 -4.43
CA ILE A 525 35.34 -4.14 -4.92
C ILE A 525 36.07 -3.46 -3.75
N LYS A 526 35.39 -3.26 -2.62
CA LYS A 526 36.05 -2.71 -1.43
C LYS A 526 37.24 -3.55 -0.98
N GLU A 527 37.08 -4.86 -1.06
CA GLU A 527 38.12 -5.78 -0.57
C GLU A 527 39.35 -5.75 -1.48
N ILE A 528 39.18 -5.56 -2.78
CA ILE A 528 40.30 -5.63 -3.73
C ILE A 528 40.84 -4.26 -4.14
N ASP A 529 40.18 -3.18 -3.82
CA ASP A 529 40.61 -1.82 -4.18
C ASP A 529 40.68 -0.95 -2.95
N GLU A 530 41.91 -0.60 -2.57
CA GLU A 530 42.14 0.16 -1.33
C GLU A 530 41.48 1.53 -1.37
N GLU A 531 41.47 2.20 -2.51
CA GLU A 531 40.81 3.51 -2.63
C GLU A 531 39.32 3.40 -2.33
N THR A 532 38.66 2.40 -2.90
CA THR A 532 37.24 2.17 -2.65
C THR A 532 36.98 1.91 -1.17
N LYS A 533 37.82 1.07 -0.56
CA LYS A 533 37.70 0.77 0.87
C LYS A 533 37.83 2.04 1.71
N ASN A 534 38.83 2.88 1.40
CA ASN A 534 39.12 4.09 2.18
C ASN A 534 38.07 5.18 2.03
N LEU A 535 37.35 5.20 0.90
CA LEU A 535 36.27 6.17 0.70
C LEU A 535 35.11 5.93 1.65
N ASP A 536 34.95 4.70 2.10
CA ASP A 536 33.90 4.33 3.07
C ASP A 536 32.52 4.82 2.63
N ILE A 537 32.16 4.48 1.42
CA ILE A 537 30.90 4.90 0.80
C ILE A 537 29.72 4.28 1.60
N PRO A 538 28.73 5.09 1.99
CA PRO A 538 27.56 4.53 2.71
C PRO A 538 26.85 3.45 1.91
N PHE A 539 26.22 2.51 2.63
CA PHE A 539 25.56 1.37 1.99
C PHE A 539 24.53 1.80 0.94
N ASP A 540 23.72 2.80 1.24
CA ASP A 540 22.65 3.20 0.32
C ASP A 540 23.19 3.83 -0.96
N VAL A 541 24.35 4.50 -0.89
CA VAL A 541 25.03 5.00 -2.09
C VAL A 541 25.61 3.84 -2.88
N ALA A 542 26.31 2.94 -2.20
CA ALA A 542 26.95 1.77 -2.86
C ALA A 542 25.91 0.90 -3.55
N GLU A 543 24.75 0.70 -2.90
CA GLU A 543 23.68 -0.09 -3.47
C GLU A 543 23.20 0.50 -4.80
N GLN A 544 23.01 1.81 -4.86
CA GLN A 544 22.58 2.47 -6.09
C GLN A 544 23.64 2.36 -7.17
N VAL A 545 24.90 2.57 -6.82
CA VAL A 545 26.00 2.45 -7.78
C VAL A 545 26.03 1.05 -8.38
N GLU A 546 25.91 0.03 -7.54
CA GLU A 546 25.93 -1.37 -8.01
C GLU A 546 24.77 -1.65 -8.95
N ILE A 547 23.54 -1.24 -8.58
CA ILE A 547 22.36 -1.49 -9.41
C ILE A 547 22.45 -0.75 -10.73
N LEU A 548 22.82 0.52 -10.69
CA LEU A 548 22.92 1.33 -11.91
C LEU A 548 23.98 0.78 -12.87
N THR A 549 25.04 0.21 -12.31
CA THR A 549 26.11 -0.36 -13.12
C THR A 549 25.69 -1.71 -13.73
N LYS A 550 25.16 -2.61 -12.89
CA LYS A 550 24.82 -3.97 -13.35
C LYS A 550 23.66 -4.01 -14.31
N TYR A 551 22.66 -3.15 -14.11
CA TYR A 551 21.39 -3.24 -14.85
C TYR A 551 21.23 -2.12 -15.87
N ASP A 552 22.33 -1.49 -16.28
CA ASP A 552 22.33 -0.34 -17.19
C ASP A 552 21.50 -0.59 -18.44
N GLY A 553 21.73 -1.72 -19.10
CA GLY A 553 21.02 -2.04 -20.34
C GLY A 553 19.52 -2.23 -20.13
N TYR A 554 19.16 -2.93 -19.06
CA TYR A 554 17.74 -3.18 -18.74
C TYR A 554 17.04 -1.89 -18.35
N LEU A 555 17.73 -1.01 -17.61
CA LEU A 555 17.16 0.28 -17.20
C LEU A 555 16.90 1.16 -18.43
N LYS A 556 17.83 1.20 -19.35
CA LYS A 556 17.67 1.97 -20.59
C LYS A 556 16.48 1.47 -21.41
N ARG A 557 16.29 0.15 -21.46
CA ARG A 557 15.14 -0.42 -22.15
C ARG A 557 13.82 0.00 -21.51
N GLN A 558 13.75 -0.02 -20.18
CA GLN A 558 12.51 0.42 -19.51
C GLN A 558 12.28 1.91 -19.70
N GLU A 559 13.34 2.72 -19.68
CA GLU A 559 13.21 4.16 -19.96
C GLU A 559 12.65 4.39 -21.35
N GLN A 560 13.08 3.60 -22.33
CA GLN A 560 12.55 3.70 -23.68
C GLN A 560 11.08 3.31 -23.74
N GLN A 561 10.68 2.27 -23.00
CA GLN A 561 9.27 1.87 -22.90
C GLN A 561 8.43 3.00 -22.32
N VAL A 562 8.94 3.72 -21.31
CA VAL A 562 8.24 4.86 -20.73
C VAL A 562 8.03 5.96 -21.78
N LYS A 563 9.06 6.26 -22.56
CA LYS A 563 8.96 7.28 -23.61
C LYS A 563 7.91 6.90 -24.66
N GLU A 564 7.89 5.64 -25.06
CA GLU A 564 6.93 5.18 -26.08
C GLU A 564 5.51 5.22 -25.54
N ALA A 565 5.30 4.79 -24.28
CA ALA A 565 3.97 4.85 -23.65
C ALA A 565 3.51 6.30 -23.50
N GLY A 566 4.45 7.21 -23.25
CA GLY A 566 4.13 8.63 -23.10
C GLY A 566 3.57 9.28 -24.34
N LYS A 567 3.82 8.70 -25.51
CA LYS A 567 3.28 9.23 -26.76
C LYS A 567 1.75 9.18 -26.76
N LEU A 568 1.15 8.13 -26.19
CA LEU A 568 -0.31 8.03 -26.09
C LEU A 568 -0.90 9.01 -25.07
N ASP A 569 -0.13 9.44 -24.09
CA ASP A 569 -0.57 10.41 -23.11
C ASP A 569 -0.80 11.79 -23.74
N LYS A 570 -0.19 12.05 -24.88
CA LYS A 570 -0.36 13.32 -25.58
C LYS A 570 -1.72 13.44 -26.25
N PHE A 571 -2.40 12.33 -26.49
CA PHE A 571 -3.73 12.34 -27.11
C PHE A 571 -4.78 12.54 -26.02
N LYS A 572 -5.17 13.80 -25.82
CA LYS A 572 -6.20 14.15 -24.85
C LYS A 572 -7.57 13.79 -25.42
N ILE A 573 -8.44 13.29 -24.56
CA ILE A 573 -9.83 12.98 -24.94
C ILE A 573 -10.70 14.14 -24.43
N PRO A 574 -11.53 14.73 -25.32
CA PRO A 574 -12.40 15.82 -24.86
C PRO A 574 -13.35 15.37 -23.75
N ASP A 575 -13.59 16.25 -22.79
CA ASP A 575 -14.46 15.93 -21.65
C ASP A 575 -15.89 15.63 -22.06
N ASP A 576 -16.33 16.23 -23.17
CA ASP A 576 -17.72 16.12 -23.64
C ASP A 576 -17.93 15.07 -24.71
N ILE A 577 -16.96 14.21 -24.94
CA ILE A 577 -17.06 13.18 -25.98
C ILE A 577 -18.26 12.26 -25.73
N ASP A 578 -19.00 11.94 -26.78
CA ASP A 578 -20.13 11.01 -26.74
C ASP A 578 -19.72 9.71 -27.45
N TYR A 579 -19.34 8.71 -26.67
CA TYR A 579 -18.85 7.45 -27.22
C TYR A 579 -19.91 6.68 -27.96
N SER A 580 -21.21 6.92 -27.65
CA SER A 580 -22.27 6.22 -28.32
C SER A 580 -22.36 6.58 -29.81
N LYS A 581 -21.83 7.74 -30.18
CA LYS A 581 -21.86 8.23 -31.55
C LYS A 581 -20.65 7.81 -32.38
N ILE A 582 -19.69 7.14 -31.79
CA ILE A 582 -18.48 6.72 -32.51
C ILE A 582 -18.72 5.38 -33.18
N GLU A 583 -18.56 5.37 -34.50
CA GLU A 583 -18.78 4.16 -35.30
C GLU A 583 -17.58 3.24 -35.21
N HIS A 584 -17.85 1.95 -35.36
CA HIS A 584 -16.83 0.90 -35.51
C HIS A 584 -16.07 0.52 -34.24
N ILE A 585 -16.44 1.04 -33.08
CA ILE A 585 -15.89 0.53 -31.82
C ILE A 585 -16.97 -0.35 -31.16
N SER A 586 -16.47 -1.35 -30.38
CA SER A 586 -17.37 -2.34 -29.78
C SER A 586 -18.28 -1.72 -28.71
N SER A 587 -19.44 -2.36 -28.51
CA SER A 587 -20.38 -1.91 -27.47
C SER A 587 -19.73 -1.95 -26.08
N GLU A 588 -18.91 -2.98 -25.82
CA GLU A 588 -18.21 -3.10 -24.55
C GLU A 588 -17.28 -1.91 -24.33
N THR A 589 -16.53 -1.52 -25.38
CA THR A 589 -15.64 -0.37 -25.29
C THR A 589 -16.42 0.91 -25.04
N LYS A 590 -17.54 1.10 -25.76
CA LYS A 590 -18.38 2.28 -25.55
C LYS A 590 -18.86 2.38 -24.10
N ASP A 591 -19.33 1.27 -23.55
CA ASP A 591 -19.83 1.24 -22.18
C ASP A 591 -18.72 1.56 -21.18
N LYS A 592 -17.55 0.95 -21.35
CA LYS A 592 -16.43 1.16 -20.44
C LYS A 592 -15.93 2.60 -20.48
N LEU A 593 -15.77 3.15 -21.68
CA LEU A 593 -15.29 4.52 -21.83
C LEU A 593 -16.29 5.54 -21.30
N SER A 594 -17.59 5.28 -21.53
CA SER A 594 -18.64 6.17 -21.01
C SER A 594 -18.67 6.19 -19.49
N LYS A 595 -18.42 5.04 -18.87
CA LYS A 595 -18.44 4.89 -17.42
C LYS A 595 -17.20 5.53 -16.78
N ILE A 596 -16.01 5.25 -17.32
CA ILE A 596 -14.76 5.63 -16.71
C ILE A 596 -14.33 7.05 -17.09
N ARG A 597 -14.63 7.47 -18.30
CA ARG A 597 -14.32 8.82 -18.78
C ARG A 597 -12.83 9.13 -18.69
N PRO A 598 -11.98 8.35 -19.38
CA PRO A 598 -10.53 8.60 -19.32
C PRO A 598 -10.17 9.96 -19.93
N LYS A 599 -9.11 10.56 -19.44
CA LYS A 599 -8.66 11.87 -19.90
C LYS A 599 -7.72 11.78 -21.10
N THR A 600 -7.04 10.66 -21.26
CA THR A 600 -6.08 10.47 -22.36
C THR A 600 -6.30 9.13 -23.01
N LEU A 601 -5.79 9.01 -24.24
CA LEU A 601 -5.83 7.74 -24.96
C LEU A 601 -5.02 6.66 -24.24
N ALA A 602 -3.93 7.03 -23.58
CA ALA A 602 -3.16 6.08 -22.79
C ALA A 602 -4.01 5.47 -21.67
N GLN A 603 -4.76 6.31 -20.96
CA GLN A 603 -5.65 5.83 -19.91
C GLN A 603 -6.72 4.90 -20.49
N ALA A 604 -7.30 5.28 -21.62
CA ALA A 604 -8.32 4.47 -22.29
C ALA A 604 -7.76 3.08 -22.64
N SER A 605 -6.52 3.02 -23.10
CA SER A 605 -5.93 1.75 -23.54
C SER A 605 -5.71 0.76 -22.39
N ARG A 606 -5.67 1.24 -21.14
CA ARG A 606 -5.44 0.40 -19.96
C ARG A 606 -6.72 -0.15 -19.35
N ILE A 607 -7.88 0.31 -19.81
CA ILE A 607 -9.17 -0.14 -19.26
C ILE A 607 -9.44 -1.58 -19.70
N GLY A 608 -9.78 -2.45 -18.75
CA GLY A 608 -10.13 -3.83 -19.06
C GLY A 608 -11.35 -3.87 -19.96
N GLY A 609 -11.29 -4.65 -21.03
CA GLY A 609 -12.36 -4.78 -22.00
C GLY A 609 -12.28 -3.83 -23.19
N VAL A 610 -11.36 -2.86 -23.14
CA VAL A 610 -11.11 -1.96 -24.27
C VAL A 610 -10.08 -2.63 -25.18
N LYS A 611 -10.42 -2.76 -26.46
CA LYS A 611 -9.58 -3.52 -27.41
C LYS A 611 -8.58 -2.60 -28.10
N PRO A 612 -7.38 -3.10 -28.44
CA PRO A 612 -6.39 -2.29 -29.17
C PRO A 612 -6.92 -1.74 -30.49
N ALA A 613 -7.77 -2.50 -31.19
CA ALA A 613 -8.36 -2.03 -32.45
C ALA A 613 -9.24 -0.79 -32.21
N ASP A 614 -9.98 -0.77 -31.10
CA ASP A 614 -10.83 0.37 -30.75
C ASP A 614 -10.00 1.60 -30.42
N ILE A 615 -8.84 1.40 -29.76
CA ILE A 615 -7.92 2.50 -29.44
C ILE A 615 -7.36 3.11 -30.73
N SER A 616 -7.04 2.27 -31.72
CA SER A 616 -6.56 2.76 -33.02
C SER A 616 -7.59 3.64 -33.71
N ILE A 617 -8.86 3.24 -33.66
CA ILE A 617 -9.97 4.02 -34.24
C ILE A 617 -10.10 5.36 -33.51
N LEU A 618 -10.05 5.34 -32.18
CA LEU A 618 -10.12 6.57 -31.41
C LEU A 618 -8.96 7.50 -31.70
N MET A 619 -7.75 6.94 -31.88
CA MET A 619 -6.57 7.74 -32.16
C MET A 619 -6.74 8.50 -33.49
N VAL A 620 -7.20 7.81 -34.52
CA VAL A 620 -7.44 8.42 -35.83
C VAL A 620 -8.48 9.54 -35.70
N MET A 621 -9.54 9.27 -34.97
CA MET A 621 -10.62 10.24 -34.79
C MET A 621 -10.12 11.49 -34.04
N LEU A 622 -9.32 11.29 -32.98
CA LEU A 622 -8.78 12.41 -32.23
C LEU A 622 -7.81 13.24 -33.04
N GLU A 623 -7.00 12.59 -33.89
CA GLU A 623 -6.11 13.30 -34.81
C GLU A 623 -6.89 14.19 -35.76
N ARG A 624 -7.97 13.67 -36.33
CA ARG A 624 -8.84 14.44 -37.22
C ARG A 624 -9.46 15.63 -36.51
N HIS A 625 -9.90 15.43 -35.28
CA HIS A 625 -10.50 16.49 -34.48
C HIS A 625 -9.50 17.61 -34.20
N GLN A 626 -8.25 17.27 -33.89
CA GLN A 626 -7.21 18.25 -33.64
C GLN A 626 -6.89 19.07 -34.89
N VAL A 627 -6.82 18.38 -36.04
CA VAL A 627 -6.58 19.06 -37.32
C VAL A 627 -7.74 20.00 -37.64
N ALA A 628 -8.97 19.58 -37.38
CA ALA A 628 -10.14 20.41 -37.66
C ALA A 628 -10.17 21.69 -36.81
N LYS A 629 -9.56 21.67 -35.63
CA LYS A 629 -9.49 22.85 -34.78
C LYS A 629 -8.39 23.84 -35.18
N LEU A 630 -7.41 23.38 -36.01
CA LEU A 630 -6.36 24.24 -36.52
C LEU A 630 -6.85 25.02 -37.75
#